data_1354de70953773594ef8cb175a2c87b1
#
_entry.id   1354de70953773594ef8cb175a2c87b1
#
_cell.length_a   1.000
_cell.length_b   1.000
_cell.length_c   1.000
_cell.angle_alpha   90.00
_cell.angle_beta   90.00
_cell.angle_gamma   90.00
#
_symmetry.space_group_name_H-M   'P 1'
#
loop_
_entity.id
_entity.type
_entity.pdbx_description
1 polymer ?
#
loop_
_entity_poly.entity_id
_entity_poly.type
_entity_poly.pdbx_seq_one_letter_code
_entity_poly.pdbx_strand_id
1 'polypeptide(L)'
;MTIESRKLLLIEDDLIQQHTLSTYFRAKNEVDTASTLAEGIELAKSKLFDGILLDLILPDGSGMTLFDAVENLPPVVILSDISSEETMMEGFSQGALDYVVKPCSPALLEMRLALRLLPLQKATVSVNGLTVNANQRTCTFQEKTISLTSSEFNILFFLVTHAGQYFLPNEIYENVWGMKSLHTTTIKRHISTLRIKLSNACPDVKMIHTEFGKGYCFTGEQRP
;
A
#
# COMPACT_ATOMS: atom_id res chain seq x y z
N MET A 1 -9.95 11.88 14.05
CA MET A 1 -8.63 11.20 14.17
C MET A 1 -7.62 12.12 13.55
N THR A 2 -6.59 12.49 14.27
CA THR A 2 -5.52 13.39 13.80
C THR A 2 -4.20 12.63 13.72
N ILE A 3 -3.35 12.99 12.76
CA ILE A 3 -1.98 12.48 12.65
C ILE A 3 -1.02 13.53 13.20
N GLU A 4 -0.07 13.07 14.02
CA GLU A 4 0.90 13.94 14.68
C GLU A 4 2.29 13.29 14.69
N SER A 5 3.33 14.12 14.61
CA SER A 5 4.73 13.69 14.63
C SER A 5 5.08 12.67 13.54
N ARG A 6 4.49 12.82 12.35
CA ARG A 6 4.74 11.99 11.17
C ARG A 6 5.59 12.73 10.15
N LYS A 7 6.34 11.96 9.38
CA LYS A 7 7.07 12.47 8.19
C LYS A 7 6.26 12.16 6.95
N LEU A 8 5.79 13.19 6.28
CA LEU A 8 4.93 13.08 5.10
C LEU A 8 5.64 13.64 3.88
N LEU A 9 5.39 13.03 2.74
CA LEU A 9 5.75 13.56 1.42
C LEU A 9 4.47 13.96 0.68
N LEU A 10 4.42 15.20 0.22
CA LEU A 10 3.34 15.71 -0.64
C LEU A 10 3.90 15.98 -2.03
N ILE A 11 3.41 15.24 -3.03
CA ILE A 11 3.76 15.39 -4.45
C ILE A 11 2.55 15.99 -5.15
N GLU A 12 2.64 17.28 -5.51
CA GLU A 12 1.54 18.08 -6.04
C GLU A 12 2.13 19.27 -6.80
N ASP A 13 1.74 19.47 -8.04
CA ASP A 13 2.27 20.54 -8.89
C ASP A 13 1.47 21.85 -8.79
N ASP A 14 0.18 21.80 -8.42
CA ASP A 14 -0.58 23.01 -8.12
C ASP A 14 -0.04 23.66 -6.83
N LEU A 15 0.67 24.77 -6.99
CA LEU A 15 1.32 25.48 -5.89
C LEU A 15 0.32 25.97 -4.82
N ILE A 16 -0.92 26.29 -5.20
CA ILE A 16 -1.95 26.74 -4.25
C ILE A 16 -2.41 25.55 -3.40
N GLN A 17 -2.70 24.45 -4.05
CA GLN A 17 -3.08 23.23 -3.36
C GLN A 17 -1.94 22.68 -2.52
N GLN A 18 -0.72 22.61 -3.06
CA GLN A 18 0.49 22.20 -2.33
C GLN A 18 0.71 23.06 -1.08
N HIS A 19 0.60 24.40 -1.22
CA HIS A 19 0.75 25.32 -0.09
C HIS A 19 -0.35 25.09 0.96
N THR A 20 -1.59 24.95 0.53
CA THR A 20 -2.75 24.72 1.41
C THR A 20 -2.58 23.43 2.21
N LEU A 21 -2.28 22.33 1.53
CA LEU A 21 -2.11 21.02 2.17
C LEU A 21 -0.86 20.99 3.05
N SER A 22 0.28 21.48 2.54
CA SER A 22 1.53 21.48 3.33
C SER A 22 1.39 22.32 4.59
N THR A 23 0.75 23.49 4.52
CA THR A 23 0.51 24.35 5.70
C THR A 23 -0.37 23.63 6.74
N TYR A 24 -1.44 22.99 6.28
CA TYR A 24 -2.33 22.23 7.18
C TYR A 24 -1.58 21.11 7.90
N PHE A 25 -0.86 20.29 7.17
CA PHE A 25 -0.16 19.14 7.75
C PHE A 25 1.06 19.51 8.59
N ARG A 26 1.79 20.59 8.22
CA ARG A 26 2.94 21.10 8.99
C ARG A 26 2.58 21.61 10.38
N ALA A 27 1.31 21.86 10.66
CA ALA A 27 0.88 22.25 11.99
C ALA A 27 1.24 21.20 13.07
N LYS A 28 1.35 19.91 12.67
CA LYS A 28 1.59 18.80 13.58
C LYS A 28 2.59 17.75 13.08
N ASN A 29 3.09 17.89 11.86
CA ASN A 29 3.92 16.89 11.18
C ASN A 29 5.11 17.55 10.47
N GLU A 30 6.13 16.76 10.14
CA GLU A 30 7.16 17.14 9.17
C GLU A 30 6.63 16.86 7.76
N VAL A 31 6.71 17.86 6.86
CA VAL A 31 6.20 17.70 5.48
C VAL A 31 7.24 18.17 4.50
N ASP A 32 7.73 17.25 3.69
CA ASP A 32 8.49 17.56 2.47
C ASP A 32 7.52 17.68 1.29
N THR A 33 7.83 18.55 0.34
CA THR A 33 7.01 18.77 -0.85
C THR A 33 7.83 18.57 -2.11
N ALA A 34 7.18 18.07 -3.16
CA ALA A 34 7.72 17.97 -4.52
C ALA A 34 6.67 18.49 -5.50
N SER A 35 7.11 19.20 -6.53
CA SER A 35 6.24 19.73 -7.58
C SER A 35 6.33 18.92 -8.88
N THR A 36 7.18 17.92 -8.91
CA THR A 36 7.37 17.01 -10.06
C THR A 36 7.47 15.56 -9.59
N LEU A 37 7.19 14.65 -10.49
CA LEU A 37 7.37 13.22 -10.25
C LEU A 37 8.83 12.88 -9.94
N ALA A 38 9.78 13.46 -10.69
CA ALA A 38 11.21 13.20 -10.51
C ALA A 38 11.69 13.61 -9.11
N GLU A 39 11.31 14.81 -8.62
CA GLU A 39 11.59 15.25 -7.25
C GLU A 39 10.97 14.32 -6.22
N GLY A 40 9.72 13.92 -6.43
CA GLY A 40 9.00 12.99 -5.55
C GLY A 40 9.70 11.64 -5.44
N ILE A 41 10.15 11.08 -6.56
CA ILE A 41 10.91 9.81 -6.59
C ILE A 41 12.25 9.97 -5.86
N GLU A 42 12.98 11.05 -6.09
CA GLU A 42 14.27 11.31 -5.43
C GLU A 42 14.10 11.41 -3.90
N LEU A 43 13.12 12.16 -3.44
CA LEU A 43 12.80 12.27 -2.00
C LEU A 43 12.40 10.92 -1.41
N ALA A 44 11.53 10.18 -2.09
CA ALA A 44 11.07 8.87 -1.61
C ALA A 44 12.20 7.81 -1.55
N LYS A 45 13.25 7.94 -2.39
CA LYS A 45 14.45 7.07 -2.36
C LYS A 45 15.46 7.50 -1.31
N SER A 46 15.58 8.80 -1.05
CA SER A 46 16.62 9.35 -0.18
C SER A 46 16.22 9.47 1.28
N LYS A 47 14.91 9.49 1.58
CA LYS A 47 14.36 9.70 2.92
C LYS A 47 13.30 8.66 3.25
N LEU A 48 13.08 8.43 4.54
CA LEU A 48 11.98 7.61 5.05
C LEU A 48 10.79 8.50 5.41
N PHE A 49 9.62 8.15 4.89
CA PHE A 49 8.35 8.79 5.18
C PHE A 49 7.38 7.82 5.84
N ASP A 50 6.46 8.34 6.65
CA ASP A 50 5.36 7.56 7.21
C ASP A 50 4.20 7.43 6.22
N GLY A 51 4.02 8.43 5.33
CA GLY A 51 2.97 8.42 4.32
C GLY A 51 3.25 9.40 3.18
N ILE A 52 2.62 9.12 2.04
CA ILE A 52 2.72 9.95 0.83
C ILE A 52 1.32 10.38 0.39
N LEU A 53 1.18 11.66 0.08
CA LEU A 53 0.05 12.22 -0.67
C LEU A 53 0.54 12.48 -2.09
N LEU A 54 -0.10 11.89 -3.08
CA LEU A 54 0.38 11.84 -4.47
C LEU A 54 -0.68 12.32 -5.45
N ASP A 55 -0.39 13.36 -6.19
CA ASP A 55 -1.16 13.68 -7.40
C ASP A 55 -0.78 12.71 -8.53
N LEU A 56 -1.77 12.35 -9.34
CA LEU A 56 -1.57 11.52 -10.52
C LEU A 56 -1.13 12.31 -11.75
N ILE A 57 -1.53 13.57 -11.85
CA ILE A 57 -1.24 14.40 -13.02
C ILE A 57 -0.13 15.37 -12.62
N LEU A 58 1.10 15.06 -13.04
CA LEU A 58 2.27 15.85 -12.76
C LEU A 58 2.88 16.37 -14.08
N PRO A 59 3.60 17.50 -14.09
CA PRO A 59 4.09 18.11 -15.32
C PRO A 59 5.09 17.25 -16.10
N ASP A 60 5.76 16.31 -15.43
CA ASP A 60 6.78 15.43 -15.98
C ASP A 60 6.33 13.97 -16.10
N GLY A 61 5.07 13.65 -15.80
CA GLY A 61 4.53 12.30 -15.99
C GLY A 61 3.39 11.92 -15.07
N SER A 62 2.99 10.65 -15.17
CA SER A 62 1.96 10.09 -14.30
C SER A 62 2.53 9.74 -12.93
N GLY A 63 1.87 10.21 -11.86
CA GLY A 63 2.19 9.84 -10.48
C GLY A 63 2.20 8.33 -10.24
N MET A 64 1.49 7.55 -11.06
CA MET A 64 1.51 6.07 -10.99
C MET A 64 2.92 5.49 -11.12
N THR A 65 3.82 6.15 -11.87
CA THR A 65 5.21 5.72 -12.04
C THR A 65 5.99 5.66 -10.72
N LEU A 66 5.56 6.38 -9.68
CA LEU A 66 6.17 6.31 -8.36
C LEU A 66 6.18 4.86 -7.82
N PHE A 67 5.11 4.10 -8.07
CA PHE A 67 4.97 2.72 -7.57
C PHE A 67 5.94 1.74 -8.23
N ASP A 68 6.34 1.99 -9.47
CA ASP A 68 7.33 1.19 -10.20
C ASP A 68 8.76 1.63 -9.89
N ALA A 69 8.95 2.93 -9.62
CA ALA A 69 10.27 3.54 -9.44
C ALA A 69 10.83 3.38 -8.02
N VAL A 70 9.98 3.16 -7.01
CA VAL A 70 10.38 3.10 -5.59
C VAL A 70 9.86 1.82 -4.94
N GLU A 71 10.77 1.01 -4.42
CA GLU A 71 10.43 -0.17 -3.63
C GLU A 71 10.03 0.21 -2.19
N ASN A 72 9.20 -0.63 -1.56
CA ASN A 72 8.81 -0.49 -0.15
C ASN A 72 8.22 0.89 0.23
N LEU A 73 7.40 1.45 -0.65
CA LEU A 73 6.71 2.71 -0.38
C LEU A 73 5.90 2.62 0.92
N PRO A 74 5.88 3.70 1.73
CA PRO A 74 4.94 3.83 2.83
C PRO A 74 3.49 3.88 2.30
N PRO A 75 2.47 3.96 3.17
CA PRO A 75 1.10 4.22 2.75
C PRO A 75 1.00 5.41 1.79
N VAL A 76 0.48 5.17 0.58
CA VAL A 76 0.24 6.21 -0.43
C VAL A 76 -1.26 6.46 -0.54
N VAL A 77 -1.67 7.71 -0.41
CA VAL A 77 -3.02 8.20 -0.71
C VAL A 77 -2.94 9.01 -1.98
N ILE A 78 -3.65 8.57 -3.01
CA ILE A 78 -3.74 9.28 -4.29
C ILE A 78 -4.73 10.43 -4.17
N LEU A 79 -4.36 11.57 -4.73
CA LEU A 79 -5.20 12.75 -4.94
C LEU A 79 -5.34 12.97 -6.44
N SER A 80 -6.55 13.06 -6.98
CA SER A 80 -6.69 13.25 -8.42
C SER A 80 -8.02 13.88 -8.79
N ASP A 81 -8.03 14.65 -9.86
CA ASP A 81 -9.25 15.13 -10.51
C ASP A 81 -9.98 14.04 -11.29
N ILE A 82 -9.31 12.90 -11.53
CA ILE A 82 -9.88 11.78 -12.26
C ILE A 82 -10.77 10.97 -11.32
N SER A 83 -12.05 10.86 -11.67
CA SER A 83 -13.05 10.09 -10.90
C SER A 83 -13.42 8.76 -11.55
N SER A 84 -12.72 8.33 -12.61
CA SER A 84 -13.03 7.07 -13.29
C SER A 84 -12.69 5.88 -12.41
N GLU A 85 -13.57 4.89 -12.40
CA GLU A 85 -13.35 3.64 -11.67
C GLU A 85 -12.10 2.91 -12.15
N GLU A 86 -11.81 2.95 -13.44
CA GLU A 86 -10.63 2.34 -14.04
C GLU A 86 -9.33 2.90 -13.45
N THR A 87 -9.19 4.24 -13.37
CA THR A 87 -8.00 4.88 -12.80
C THR A 87 -7.86 4.60 -11.30
N MET A 88 -8.98 4.60 -10.56
CA MET A 88 -8.97 4.23 -9.15
C MET A 88 -8.48 2.79 -8.96
N MET A 89 -8.97 1.85 -9.78
CA MET A 89 -8.56 0.46 -9.73
C MET A 89 -7.10 0.27 -10.10
N GLU A 90 -6.61 1.03 -11.09
CA GLU A 90 -5.20 1.03 -11.44
C GLU A 90 -4.35 1.50 -10.24
N GLY A 91 -4.69 2.63 -9.61
CA GLY A 91 -4.02 3.13 -8.42
C GLY A 91 -3.92 2.09 -7.30
N PHE A 92 -5.04 1.43 -6.98
CA PHE A 92 -5.06 0.35 -5.99
C PHE A 92 -4.25 -0.87 -6.45
N SER A 93 -4.27 -1.21 -7.74
CA SER A 93 -3.48 -2.33 -8.27
C SER A 93 -1.98 -2.08 -8.20
N GLN A 94 -1.55 -0.84 -8.32
CA GLN A 94 -0.16 -0.43 -8.20
C GLN A 94 0.31 -0.35 -6.74
N GLY A 95 -0.58 -0.13 -5.79
CA GLY A 95 -0.21 -0.15 -4.38
C GLY A 95 -0.72 1.01 -3.55
N ALA A 96 -1.51 1.91 -4.12
CA ALA A 96 -2.17 2.95 -3.34
C ALA A 96 -3.06 2.32 -2.27
N LEU A 97 -3.07 2.91 -1.08
CA LEU A 97 -3.93 2.47 0.02
C LEU A 97 -5.25 3.22 0.08
N ASP A 98 -5.33 4.38 -0.56
CA ASP A 98 -6.57 5.14 -0.70
C ASP A 98 -6.50 6.01 -1.94
N TYR A 99 -7.68 6.44 -2.41
CA TYR A 99 -7.85 7.32 -3.57
C TYR A 99 -8.89 8.37 -3.22
N VAL A 100 -8.54 9.62 -3.35
CA VAL A 100 -9.43 10.75 -3.03
C VAL A 100 -9.58 11.64 -4.27
N VAL A 101 -10.82 11.82 -4.70
CA VAL A 101 -11.13 12.71 -5.83
C VAL A 101 -11.11 14.16 -5.36
N LYS A 102 -10.45 15.03 -6.12
CA LYS A 102 -10.45 16.47 -5.92
C LYS A 102 -11.80 17.08 -6.40
N PRO A 103 -12.33 18.15 -5.78
CA PRO A 103 -11.75 18.85 -4.62
C PRO A 103 -12.03 18.11 -3.30
N CYS A 104 -11.06 18.12 -2.40
CA CYS A 104 -11.20 17.52 -1.08
C CYS A 104 -10.64 18.43 0.01
N SER A 105 -11.22 18.35 1.21
CA SER A 105 -10.72 19.12 2.34
C SER A 105 -9.46 18.48 2.95
N PRO A 106 -8.51 19.30 3.46
CA PRO A 106 -7.34 18.77 4.17
C PRO A 106 -7.71 17.85 5.34
N ALA A 107 -8.82 18.13 6.04
CA ALA A 107 -9.31 17.31 7.13
C ALA A 107 -9.78 15.92 6.67
N LEU A 108 -10.40 15.81 5.48
CA LEU A 108 -10.76 14.53 4.89
C LEU A 108 -9.51 13.71 4.55
N LEU A 109 -8.50 14.35 3.97
CA LEU A 109 -7.22 13.69 3.68
C LEU A 109 -6.51 13.22 4.95
N GLU A 110 -6.49 14.05 5.98
CA GLU A 110 -5.93 13.66 7.28
C GLU A 110 -6.64 12.43 7.84
N MET A 111 -7.97 12.39 7.80
CA MET A 111 -8.74 11.23 8.26
C MET A 111 -8.40 9.97 7.44
N ARG A 112 -8.32 10.07 6.12
CA ARG A 112 -7.98 8.96 5.23
C ARG A 112 -6.58 8.44 5.51
N LEU A 113 -5.61 9.35 5.59
CA LEU A 113 -4.22 8.99 5.90
C LEU A 113 -4.10 8.40 7.30
N ALA A 114 -4.78 8.97 8.31
CA ALA A 114 -4.79 8.46 9.67
C ALA A 114 -5.23 7.00 9.74
N LEU A 115 -6.28 6.62 9.02
CA LEU A 115 -6.75 5.23 8.96
C LEU A 115 -5.70 4.26 8.39
N ARG A 116 -4.81 4.75 7.52
CA ARG A 116 -3.74 3.96 6.91
C ARG A 116 -2.45 3.94 7.72
N LEU A 117 -2.27 4.92 8.61
CA LEU A 117 -1.12 5.05 9.52
C LEU A 117 -1.37 4.47 10.91
N LEU A 118 -2.60 4.01 11.20
CA LEU A 118 -2.90 3.38 12.49
C LEU A 118 -2.00 2.14 12.68
N PRO A 119 -1.36 2.02 13.88
CA PRO A 119 -0.67 0.78 14.22
C PRO A 119 -1.70 -0.36 14.22
N LEU A 120 -1.44 -1.37 13.42
CA LEU A 120 -2.27 -2.58 13.45
C LEU A 120 -2.07 -3.26 14.81
N GLN A 121 -3.15 -3.73 15.44
CA GLN A 121 -3.11 -4.35 16.77
C GLN A 121 -2.13 -5.53 16.87
N LYS A 122 -1.80 -6.16 15.73
CA LYS A 122 -0.72 -7.15 15.59
C LYS A 122 0.36 -6.58 14.68
N ALA A 123 1.26 -5.76 15.22
CA ALA A 123 2.33 -5.15 14.44
C ALA A 123 3.26 -6.17 13.77
N THR A 124 3.45 -7.34 14.37
CA THR A 124 4.29 -8.42 13.85
C THR A 124 3.55 -9.74 13.95
N VAL A 125 3.51 -10.49 12.86
CA VAL A 125 2.96 -11.84 12.80
C VAL A 125 4.04 -12.77 12.27
N SER A 126 4.29 -13.88 12.99
CA SER A 126 5.24 -14.89 12.57
C SER A 126 4.51 -16.23 12.41
N VAL A 127 4.63 -16.84 11.25
CA VAL A 127 4.03 -18.16 10.93
C VAL A 127 5.03 -18.96 10.09
N ASN A 128 5.40 -20.13 10.58
CA ASN A 128 6.25 -21.10 9.85
C ASN A 128 7.54 -20.50 9.29
N GLY A 129 8.22 -19.64 10.06
CA GLY A 129 9.47 -18.99 9.67
C GLY A 129 9.30 -17.70 8.86
N LEU A 130 8.09 -17.41 8.38
CA LEU A 130 7.76 -16.11 7.78
C LEU A 130 7.41 -15.11 8.88
N THR A 131 8.05 -13.95 8.88
CA THR A 131 7.74 -12.83 9.77
C THR A 131 7.32 -11.62 8.94
N VAL A 132 6.13 -11.11 9.22
CA VAL A 132 5.57 -9.92 8.57
C VAL A 132 5.37 -8.84 9.63
N ASN A 133 6.09 -7.72 9.50
CA ASN A 133 6.01 -6.58 10.41
C ASN A 133 5.25 -5.42 9.75
N ALA A 134 4.08 -5.11 10.27
CA ALA A 134 3.22 -4.08 9.72
C ALA A 134 3.74 -2.66 9.96
N ASN A 135 4.39 -2.40 11.08
CA ASN A 135 4.91 -1.05 11.40
C ASN A 135 6.11 -0.70 10.52
N GLN A 136 6.97 -1.68 10.26
CA GLN A 136 8.16 -1.50 9.42
C GLN A 136 7.87 -1.81 7.94
N ARG A 137 6.69 -2.35 7.62
CA ARG A 137 6.31 -2.87 6.30
C ARG A 137 7.34 -3.84 5.72
N THR A 138 7.91 -4.68 6.58
CA THR A 138 8.92 -5.67 6.21
C THR A 138 8.36 -7.08 6.23
N CYS A 139 8.85 -7.90 5.31
CA CYS A 139 8.57 -9.34 5.25
C CYS A 139 9.91 -10.07 5.21
N THR A 140 10.11 -11.03 6.12
CA THR A 140 11.33 -11.83 6.18
C THR A 140 11.00 -13.31 6.32
N PHE A 141 11.84 -14.16 5.75
CA PHE A 141 11.82 -15.60 5.99
C PHE A 141 13.21 -16.05 6.42
N GLN A 142 13.32 -16.63 7.64
CA GLN A 142 14.61 -17.03 8.22
C GLN A 142 15.68 -15.93 8.05
N GLU A 143 15.34 -14.70 8.43
CA GLU A 143 16.17 -13.50 8.34
C GLU A 143 16.42 -12.93 6.91
N LYS A 144 16.04 -13.64 5.85
CA LYS A 144 16.11 -13.11 4.48
C LYS A 144 14.93 -12.19 4.21
N THR A 145 15.20 -10.97 3.79
CA THR A 145 14.16 -10.00 3.41
C THR A 145 13.51 -10.40 2.08
N ILE A 146 12.18 -10.34 2.04
CA ILE A 146 11.38 -10.52 0.83
C ILE A 146 10.85 -9.14 0.41
N SER A 147 11.31 -8.64 -0.74
CA SER A 147 10.85 -7.35 -1.28
C SER A 147 9.44 -7.48 -1.85
N LEU A 148 8.51 -6.72 -1.26
CA LEU A 148 7.11 -6.70 -1.64
C LEU A 148 6.68 -5.28 -2.02
N THR A 149 5.82 -5.17 -3.03
CA THR A 149 5.11 -3.91 -3.28
C THR A 149 4.10 -3.65 -2.14
N SER A 150 3.61 -2.41 -2.03
CA SER A 150 2.64 -2.05 -1.00
C SER A 150 1.37 -2.91 -1.05
N SER A 151 0.86 -3.21 -2.25
CA SER A 151 -0.32 -4.09 -2.41
C SER A 151 -0.02 -5.54 -2.03
N GLU A 152 1.11 -6.07 -2.46
CA GLU A 152 1.54 -7.43 -2.09
C GLU A 152 1.70 -7.57 -0.59
N PHE A 153 2.32 -6.56 0.05
CA PHE A 153 2.48 -6.54 1.50
C PHE A 153 1.13 -6.56 2.22
N ASN A 154 0.18 -5.70 1.81
CA ASN A 154 -1.12 -5.61 2.45
C ASN A 154 -1.95 -6.88 2.29
N ILE A 155 -1.95 -7.48 1.09
CA ILE A 155 -2.62 -8.76 0.83
C ILE A 155 -1.98 -9.88 1.66
N LEU A 156 -0.65 -9.96 1.69
CA LEU A 156 0.05 -10.96 2.49
C LEU A 156 -0.23 -10.78 3.97
N PHE A 157 -0.14 -9.55 4.49
CA PHE A 157 -0.41 -9.26 5.89
C PHE A 157 -1.85 -9.62 6.29
N PHE A 158 -2.82 -9.29 5.44
CA PHE A 158 -4.21 -9.69 5.66
C PHE A 158 -4.34 -11.21 5.73
N LEU A 159 -3.77 -11.96 4.79
CA LEU A 159 -3.87 -13.42 4.76
C LEU A 159 -3.15 -14.08 5.93
N VAL A 160 -1.98 -13.56 6.34
CA VAL A 160 -1.18 -14.11 7.47
C VAL A 160 -1.89 -13.85 8.80
N THR A 161 -2.52 -12.69 8.99
CA THR A 161 -3.29 -12.38 10.20
C THR A 161 -4.55 -13.23 10.32
N HIS A 162 -5.04 -13.80 9.21
CA HIS A 162 -6.19 -14.69 9.13
C HIS A 162 -5.78 -16.10 8.66
N ALA A 163 -4.60 -16.56 9.09
CA ALA A 163 -4.08 -17.85 8.68
C ALA A 163 -5.09 -18.99 8.97
N GLY A 164 -5.24 -19.92 8.02
CA GLY A 164 -6.20 -21.03 8.08
C GLY A 164 -7.61 -20.66 7.56
N GLN A 165 -7.89 -19.41 7.24
CA GLN A 165 -9.18 -18.99 6.69
C GLN A 165 -9.09 -18.74 5.18
N TYR A 166 -10.14 -19.13 4.47
CA TYR A 166 -10.28 -18.88 3.03
C TYR A 166 -11.05 -17.60 2.77
N PHE A 167 -10.57 -16.81 1.81
CA PHE A 167 -11.20 -15.58 1.38
C PHE A 167 -11.32 -15.53 -0.13
N LEU A 168 -12.48 -15.18 -0.63
CA LEU A 168 -12.70 -14.89 -2.04
C LEU A 168 -11.90 -13.64 -2.47
N PRO A 169 -11.54 -13.51 -3.74
CA PRO A 169 -10.79 -12.34 -4.21
C PRO A 169 -11.45 -10.99 -3.89
N ASN A 170 -12.78 -10.89 -3.99
CA ASN A 170 -13.51 -9.69 -3.63
C ASN A 170 -13.46 -9.40 -2.12
N GLU A 171 -13.52 -10.42 -1.27
CA GLU A 171 -13.40 -10.26 0.18
C GLU A 171 -12.00 -9.77 0.57
N ILE A 172 -10.95 -10.30 -0.06
CA ILE A 172 -9.58 -9.80 0.13
C ILE A 172 -9.50 -8.32 -0.27
N TYR A 173 -10.06 -7.98 -1.43
CA TYR A 173 -10.06 -6.60 -1.93
C TYR A 173 -10.80 -5.67 -0.95
N GLU A 174 -12.01 -6.02 -0.53
CA GLU A 174 -12.81 -5.22 0.40
C GLU A 174 -12.12 -5.02 1.76
N ASN A 175 -11.48 -6.06 2.29
CA ASN A 175 -10.78 -5.96 3.58
C ASN A 175 -9.47 -5.16 3.49
N VAL A 176 -8.75 -5.27 2.38
CA VAL A 176 -7.46 -4.58 2.22
C VAL A 176 -7.65 -3.11 1.87
N TRP A 177 -8.60 -2.76 1.01
CA TRP A 177 -8.80 -1.39 0.51
C TRP A 177 -10.08 -0.70 1.02
N GLY A 178 -10.98 -1.44 1.69
CA GLY A 178 -12.21 -0.88 2.28
C GLY A 178 -13.29 -0.52 1.26
N MET A 179 -13.20 -1.05 0.04
CA MET A 179 -14.11 -0.76 -1.07
C MET A 179 -14.59 -2.07 -1.71
N LYS A 180 -15.83 -2.07 -2.21
CA LYS A 180 -16.33 -3.21 -3.00
C LYS A 180 -15.62 -3.27 -4.35
N SER A 181 -15.11 -4.45 -4.68
CA SER A 181 -14.49 -4.69 -5.99
C SER A 181 -15.48 -5.32 -6.95
N LEU A 182 -15.57 -4.76 -8.14
CA LEU A 182 -16.27 -5.38 -9.27
C LEU A 182 -15.34 -6.32 -10.09
N HIS A 183 -14.01 -6.21 -9.90
CA HIS A 183 -13.02 -6.96 -10.67
C HIS A 183 -12.04 -7.72 -9.77
N THR A 184 -12.08 -9.04 -9.85
CA THR A 184 -11.23 -9.94 -9.05
C THR A 184 -9.86 -10.24 -9.66
N THR A 185 -9.58 -9.75 -10.88
CA THR A 185 -8.34 -10.00 -11.63
C THR A 185 -7.11 -9.43 -10.95
N THR A 186 -7.24 -8.26 -10.32
CA THR A 186 -6.18 -7.58 -9.56
C THR A 186 -5.64 -8.47 -8.44
N ILE A 187 -6.52 -9.05 -7.61
CA ILE A 187 -6.10 -9.96 -6.54
C ILE A 187 -5.41 -11.20 -7.09
N LYS A 188 -5.94 -11.79 -8.18
CA LYS A 188 -5.33 -12.97 -8.81
C LYS A 188 -3.90 -12.69 -9.26
N ARG A 189 -3.65 -11.51 -9.86
CA ARG A 189 -2.31 -11.09 -10.29
C ARG A 189 -1.37 -10.95 -9.09
N HIS A 190 -1.76 -10.23 -8.03
CA HIS A 190 -0.92 -10.06 -6.84
C HIS A 190 -0.64 -11.38 -6.12
N ILE A 191 -1.62 -12.27 -6.00
CA ILE A 191 -1.42 -13.61 -5.43
C ILE A 191 -0.42 -14.42 -6.27
N SER A 192 -0.47 -14.31 -7.60
CA SER A 192 0.50 -14.97 -8.49
C SER A 192 1.91 -14.47 -8.23
N THR A 193 2.12 -13.15 -8.18
CA THR A 193 3.43 -12.54 -7.93
C THR A 193 3.93 -12.84 -6.51
N LEU A 194 3.06 -12.76 -5.50
CA LEU A 194 3.38 -13.15 -4.13
C LEU A 194 3.87 -14.59 -4.04
N ARG A 195 3.20 -15.52 -4.71
CA ARG A 195 3.63 -16.93 -4.74
C ARG A 195 5.03 -17.11 -5.31
N ILE A 196 5.36 -16.37 -6.37
CA ILE A 196 6.70 -16.42 -6.97
C ILE A 196 7.73 -15.90 -5.95
N LYS A 197 7.50 -14.74 -5.34
CA LYS A 197 8.42 -14.14 -4.37
C LYS A 197 8.59 -15.01 -3.11
N LEU A 198 7.49 -15.54 -2.59
CA LEU A 198 7.52 -16.45 -1.44
C LEU A 198 8.21 -17.78 -1.78
N SER A 199 7.97 -18.37 -2.96
CA SER A 199 8.65 -19.60 -3.39
C SER A 199 10.14 -19.42 -3.60
N ASN A 200 10.59 -18.25 -4.05
CA ASN A 200 12.02 -17.94 -4.19
C ASN A 200 12.72 -17.86 -2.82
N ALA A 201 12.02 -17.35 -1.81
CA ALA A 201 12.55 -17.26 -0.45
C ALA A 201 12.42 -18.58 0.33
N CYS A 202 11.36 -19.32 0.06
CA CYS A 202 10.96 -20.54 0.81
C CYS A 202 10.53 -21.64 -0.18
N PRO A 203 11.49 -22.33 -0.87
CA PRO A 203 11.16 -23.30 -1.91
C PRO A 203 10.33 -24.49 -1.41
N ASP A 204 10.56 -24.90 -0.17
CA ASP A 204 9.97 -26.10 0.42
C ASP A 204 8.61 -25.86 1.09
N VAL A 205 8.14 -24.60 1.11
CA VAL A 205 6.89 -24.24 1.79
C VAL A 205 5.90 -23.64 0.79
N LYS A 206 4.69 -24.19 0.75
CA LYS A 206 3.57 -23.59 0.02
C LYS A 206 2.75 -22.74 0.99
N MET A 207 2.93 -21.43 0.93
CA MET A 207 2.34 -20.51 1.91
C MET A 207 0.91 -20.07 1.57
N ILE A 208 0.57 -19.92 0.28
CA ILE A 208 -0.75 -19.47 -0.15
C ILE A 208 -1.42 -20.59 -0.95
N HIS A 209 -2.53 -21.08 -0.44
CA HIS A 209 -3.35 -22.11 -1.08
C HIS A 209 -4.52 -21.49 -1.83
N THR A 210 -5.02 -22.23 -2.85
CA THR A 210 -6.27 -21.92 -3.54
C THR A 210 -7.17 -23.13 -3.45
N GLU A 211 -8.41 -22.90 -3.08
CA GLU A 211 -9.48 -23.87 -3.17
C GLU A 211 -10.60 -23.35 -4.04
N PHE A 212 -11.03 -24.17 -4.99
CA PHE A 212 -12.10 -23.76 -5.92
C PHE A 212 -13.39 -23.45 -5.14
N GLY A 213 -13.98 -22.29 -5.44
CA GLY A 213 -15.19 -21.80 -4.76
C GLY A 213 -14.96 -21.17 -3.38
N LYS A 214 -13.79 -21.35 -2.73
CA LYS A 214 -13.48 -20.73 -1.43
C LYS A 214 -12.46 -19.60 -1.51
N GLY A 215 -11.60 -19.60 -2.56
CA GLY A 215 -10.61 -18.54 -2.75
C GLY A 215 -9.21 -18.88 -2.24
N TYR A 216 -8.58 -17.96 -1.51
CA TYR A 216 -7.19 -18.03 -1.07
C TYR A 216 -7.07 -18.12 0.44
N CYS A 217 -6.10 -18.92 0.91
CA CYS A 217 -5.80 -19.11 2.32
C CYS A 217 -4.28 -19.10 2.52
N PHE A 218 -3.80 -18.54 3.62
CA PHE A 218 -2.42 -18.71 4.09
C PHE A 218 -2.36 -19.84 5.10
N THR A 219 -1.55 -20.88 4.84
CA THR A 219 -1.38 -22.00 5.76
C THR A 219 0.07 -22.24 6.14
N GLY A 220 1.02 -21.91 5.28
CA GLY A 220 2.44 -22.19 5.49
C GLY A 220 2.77 -23.68 5.64
N GLU A 221 2.06 -24.55 4.93
CA GLU A 221 2.31 -25.98 4.96
C GLU A 221 3.57 -26.34 4.17
N GLN A 222 4.34 -27.32 4.66
CA GLN A 222 5.45 -27.88 3.89
C GLN A 222 4.92 -28.52 2.60
N ARG A 223 5.65 -28.36 1.52
CA ARG A 223 5.36 -29.06 0.27
C ARG A 223 5.58 -30.56 0.49
N PRO A 224 4.65 -31.43 0.05
CA PRO A 224 4.85 -32.88 0.11
C PRO A 224 6.02 -33.31 -0.76
#